data_e5d426275851c28c9919ea4812255c1b
#
_entry.id   e5d426275851c28c9919ea4812255c1b
#
_cell.length_a   1.000
_cell.length_b   1.000
_cell.length_c   1.000
_cell.angle_alpha   90.00
_cell.angle_beta   90.00
_cell.angle_gamma   90.00
#
_symmetry.space_group_name_H-M   'P 1'
#
loop_
_entity.id
_entity.type
_entity.pdbx_description
1 polymer ?
#
loop_
_entity_poly.entity_id
_entity_poly.type
_entity_poly.pdbx_seq_one_letter_code
_entity_poly.pdbx_strand_id
1 'polypeptide(L)'
;MLGCGGTGCTSSNSAAIIEALESEIKKHGLENEVKVVRTGCFGLCARGPIMVVYPEGSYYSLVKPEDVPEIVEEHLLKGRIVKRLLFEEFTMDDIKSLKETDFYKKQHRVALRNCGVIDPENINEYIAYDGYAALAKCLSEYTPAQVIDIISESGLRGRGGGGFPTGKKWSFTAAQKSEQKYVVCNADEGDPGAFMD
;
A
#
# COMPACT_ATOMS: atom_id res chain seq x y z
N MET A 1 2.21 6.42 -12.33
CA MET A 1 1.60 7.29 -11.31
C MET A 1 0.84 6.44 -10.31
N LEU A 2 0.88 6.75 -9.03
CA LEU A 2 0.12 6.04 -8.00
C LEU A 2 -0.95 6.97 -7.41
N GLY A 3 -2.21 6.55 -7.45
CA GLY A 3 -3.33 7.25 -6.80
C GLY A 3 -3.76 6.51 -5.52
N CYS A 4 -3.96 7.23 -4.42
CA CYS A 4 -4.41 6.64 -3.17
C CYS A 4 -5.86 6.14 -3.28
N GLY A 5 -6.05 4.84 -3.05
CA GLY A 5 -7.35 4.16 -3.00
C GLY A 5 -7.85 3.86 -1.59
N GLY A 6 -7.17 4.36 -0.54
CA GLY A 6 -7.61 4.20 0.83
C GLY A 6 -8.96 4.89 1.11
N THR A 7 -9.69 4.43 2.12
CA THR A 7 -11.06 4.86 2.45
C THR A 7 -11.19 6.39 2.57
N GLY A 8 -10.26 7.07 3.24
CA GLY A 8 -10.27 8.53 3.38
C GLY A 8 -10.15 9.26 2.05
N CYS A 9 -9.25 8.81 1.15
CA CYS A 9 -9.12 9.39 -0.18
C CYS A 9 -10.33 9.06 -1.07
N THR A 10 -10.89 7.85 -0.97
CA THR A 10 -12.11 7.46 -1.69
C THR A 10 -13.30 8.35 -1.27
N SER A 11 -13.47 8.60 0.02
CA SER A 11 -14.48 9.54 0.53
C SER A 11 -14.27 10.98 0.05
N SER A 12 -13.04 11.34 -0.29
CA SER A 12 -12.66 12.64 -0.87
C SER A 12 -12.56 12.59 -2.40
N ASN A 13 -13.27 11.65 -3.04
CA ASN A 13 -13.44 11.55 -4.49
C ASN A 13 -12.17 11.14 -5.29
N SER A 14 -11.27 10.35 -4.71
CA SER A 14 -10.08 9.87 -5.43
C SER A 14 -10.39 9.00 -6.65
N ALA A 15 -11.54 8.35 -6.68
CA ALA A 15 -11.98 7.57 -7.85
C ALA A 15 -12.15 8.48 -9.08
N ALA A 16 -12.83 9.61 -8.94
CA ALA A 16 -13.01 10.56 -10.04
C ALA A 16 -11.67 11.18 -10.52
N ILE A 17 -10.69 11.33 -9.61
CA ILE A 17 -9.34 11.78 -9.99
C ILE A 17 -8.65 10.73 -10.86
N ILE A 18 -8.75 9.45 -10.50
CA ILE A 18 -8.16 8.35 -11.28
C ILE A 18 -8.81 8.27 -12.66
N GLU A 19 -10.14 8.32 -12.74
CA GLU A 19 -10.87 8.34 -14.02
C GLU A 19 -10.49 9.54 -14.90
N ALA A 20 -10.38 10.73 -14.30
CA ALA A 20 -9.95 11.93 -15.01
C ALA A 20 -8.51 11.79 -15.54
N LEU A 21 -7.58 11.22 -14.73
CA LEU A 21 -6.21 10.94 -15.16
C LEU A 21 -6.16 9.99 -16.36
N GLU A 22 -6.88 8.88 -16.29
CA GLU A 22 -6.94 7.90 -17.40
C GLU A 22 -7.49 8.54 -18.67
N SER A 23 -8.53 9.38 -18.54
CA SER A 23 -9.12 10.13 -19.64
C SER A 23 -8.15 11.13 -20.26
N GLU A 24 -7.47 11.95 -19.46
CA GLU A 24 -6.51 12.95 -19.95
C GLU A 24 -5.24 12.29 -20.53
N ILE A 25 -4.74 11.21 -19.93
CA ILE A 25 -3.61 10.41 -20.45
C ILE A 25 -3.97 9.89 -21.87
N LYS A 26 -5.17 9.34 -22.03
CA LYS A 26 -5.66 8.85 -23.31
C LYS A 26 -5.81 9.98 -24.34
N LYS A 27 -6.38 11.10 -23.94
CA LYS A 27 -6.54 12.28 -24.81
C LYS A 27 -5.21 12.79 -25.36
N HIS A 28 -4.14 12.65 -24.60
CA HIS A 28 -2.79 13.05 -24.99
C HIS A 28 -1.94 11.94 -25.61
N GLY A 29 -2.49 10.72 -25.78
CA GLY A 29 -1.81 9.57 -26.40
C GLY A 29 -0.67 9.00 -25.55
N LEU A 30 -0.74 9.14 -24.22
CA LEU A 30 0.30 8.73 -23.27
C LEU A 30 0.07 7.34 -22.66
N GLU A 31 -0.90 6.55 -23.13
CA GLU A 31 -1.29 5.27 -22.53
C GLU A 31 -0.17 4.22 -22.51
N ASN A 32 0.77 4.33 -23.45
CA ASN A 32 1.92 3.43 -23.52
C ASN A 32 3.11 3.90 -22.66
N GLU A 33 3.10 5.14 -22.17
CA GLU A 33 4.20 5.74 -21.43
C GLU A 33 3.86 5.91 -19.93
N VAL A 34 2.58 6.13 -19.62
CA VAL A 34 2.12 6.43 -18.27
C VAL A 34 1.06 5.44 -17.83
N LYS A 35 1.36 4.67 -16.77
CA LYS A 35 0.40 3.81 -16.09
C LYS A 35 -0.15 4.51 -14.85
N VAL A 36 -1.47 4.54 -14.69
CA VAL A 36 -2.14 4.93 -13.44
C VAL A 36 -2.39 3.66 -12.62
N VAL A 37 -1.97 3.66 -11.36
CA VAL A 37 -2.17 2.53 -10.45
C VAL A 37 -2.90 3.02 -9.21
N ARG A 38 -4.01 2.38 -8.91
CA ARG A 38 -4.70 2.55 -7.62
C ARG A 38 -3.99 1.73 -6.57
N THR A 39 -3.36 2.39 -5.62
CA THR A 39 -2.65 1.73 -4.52
C THR A 39 -3.42 1.83 -3.20
N GLY A 40 -2.97 1.11 -2.17
CA GLY A 40 -3.51 1.20 -0.82
C GLY A 40 -3.26 2.57 -0.16
N CYS A 41 -3.59 2.68 1.12
CA CYS A 41 -3.49 3.93 1.87
C CYS A 41 -2.04 4.34 2.12
N PHE A 42 -1.70 5.60 1.85
CA PHE A 42 -0.40 6.19 2.21
C PHE A 42 -0.30 6.58 3.70
N GLY A 43 -1.39 6.52 4.46
CA GLY A 43 -1.42 6.89 5.88
C GLY A 43 -1.59 8.38 6.16
N LEU A 44 -1.65 9.24 5.14
CA LEU A 44 -1.76 10.70 5.27
C LEU A 44 -3.16 11.20 4.90
N CYS A 45 -4.21 10.58 5.47
CA CYS A 45 -5.61 10.84 5.13
C CYS A 45 -6.03 12.32 5.28
N ALA A 46 -5.45 13.05 6.25
CA ALA A 46 -5.71 14.48 6.44
C ALA A 46 -5.25 15.36 5.26
N ARG A 47 -4.40 14.83 4.39
CA ARG A 47 -3.88 15.50 3.18
C ARG A 47 -4.37 14.86 1.88
N GLY A 48 -5.32 13.93 1.98
CA GLY A 48 -5.95 13.28 0.82
C GLY A 48 -6.90 14.20 0.05
N PRO A 49 -7.19 13.90 -1.21
CA PRO A 49 -6.60 12.84 -2.04
C PRO A 49 -5.12 13.04 -2.38
N ILE A 50 -4.39 11.92 -2.43
CA ILE A 50 -2.95 11.90 -2.61
C ILE A 50 -2.61 11.19 -3.92
N MET A 51 -1.59 11.72 -4.61
CA MET A 51 -1.04 11.12 -5.81
C MET A 51 0.49 11.24 -5.82
N VAL A 52 1.15 10.20 -6.31
CA VAL A 52 2.62 10.19 -6.49
C VAL A 52 2.96 9.96 -7.95
N VAL A 53 3.83 10.78 -8.50
CA VAL A 53 4.36 10.66 -9.86
C VAL A 53 5.78 10.12 -9.79
N TYR A 54 6.03 9.01 -10.45
CA TYR A 54 7.36 8.41 -10.60
C TYR A 54 7.89 8.67 -12.02
N PRO A 55 9.23 8.70 -12.21
CA PRO A 55 10.30 8.26 -11.28
C PRO A 55 10.71 9.27 -10.21
N GLU A 56 10.38 10.55 -10.34
CA GLU A 56 10.85 11.62 -9.45
C GLU A 56 10.34 11.49 -8.03
N GLY A 57 9.20 10.81 -7.84
CA GLY A 57 8.56 10.67 -6.54
C GLY A 57 7.81 11.93 -6.11
N SER A 58 7.38 12.77 -7.07
CA SER A 58 6.63 13.99 -6.79
C SER A 58 5.31 13.68 -6.10
N TYR A 59 5.13 14.23 -4.90
CA TYR A 59 4.02 13.91 -4.02
C TYR A 59 3.01 15.05 -4.01
N TYR A 60 1.86 14.82 -4.63
CA TYR A 60 0.74 15.75 -4.67
C TYR A 60 -0.29 15.46 -3.59
N SER A 61 -0.78 16.49 -2.93
CA SER A 61 -1.77 16.42 -1.86
C SER A 61 -2.98 17.30 -2.16
N LEU A 62 -4.13 16.96 -1.56
CA LEU A 62 -5.39 17.68 -1.73
C LEU A 62 -5.81 17.86 -3.20
N VAL A 63 -5.44 16.88 -4.03
CA VAL A 63 -5.71 16.88 -5.47
C VAL A 63 -7.21 16.79 -5.72
N LYS A 64 -7.68 17.55 -6.71
CA LYS A 64 -9.07 17.52 -7.18
C LYS A 64 -9.14 17.12 -8.66
N PRO A 65 -10.29 16.63 -9.14
CA PRO A 65 -10.43 16.29 -10.57
C PRO A 65 -10.08 17.46 -11.50
N GLU A 66 -10.34 18.71 -11.09
CA GLU A 66 -10.04 19.91 -11.87
C GLU A 66 -8.54 20.18 -12.03
N ASP A 67 -7.71 19.62 -11.16
CA ASP A 67 -6.24 19.75 -11.20
C ASP A 67 -5.60 18.81 -12.22
N VAL A 68 -6.32 17.77 -12.64
CA VAL A 68 -5.76 16.69 -13.48
C VAL A 68 -5.25 17.20 -14.84
N PRO A 69 -5.98 18.04 -15.58
CA PRO A 69 -5.46 18.56 -16.87
C PRO A 69 -4.13 19.30 -16.70
N GLU A 70 -3.97 20.11 -15.66
CA GLU A 70 -2.73 20.82 -15.37
C GLU A 70 -1.59 19.86 -15.02
N ILE A 71 -1.87 18.80 -14.24
CA ILE A 71 -0.86 17.80 -13.89
C ILE A 71 -0.39 17.05 -15.14
N VAL A 72 -1.29 16.65 -16.02
CA VAL A 72 -0.93 15.95 -17.26
C VAL A 72 -0.15 16.89 -18.19
N GLU A 73 -0.62 18.11 -18.41
CA GLU A 73 0.03 19.05 -19.33
C GLU A 73 1.38 19.53 -18.81
N GLU A 74 1.46 19.96 -17.56
CA GLU A 74 2.70 20.53 -17.00
C GLU A 74 3.69 19.46 -16.59
N HIS A 75 3.23 18.43 -15.82
CA HIS A 75 4.16 17.45 -15.27
C HIS A 75 4.48 16.34 -16.24
N LEU A 76 3.48 15.70 -16.85
CA LEU A 76 3.72 14.53 -17.70
C LEU A 76 4.27 14.92 -19.08
N LEU A 77 3.71 15.96 -19.72
CA LEU A 77 4.15 16.38 -21.06
C LEU A 77 5.36 17.30 -21.04
N LYS A 78 5.44 18.22 -20.09
CA LYS A 78 6.48 19.28 -20.07
C LYS A 78 7.55 19.07 -19.00
N GLY A 79 7.43 18.06 -18.15
CA GLY A 79 8.36 17.76 -17.06
C GLY A 79 8.41 18.82 -15.96
N ARG A 80 7.37 19.65 -15.83
CA ARG A 80 7.31 20.74 -14.86
C ARG A 80 6.36 20.42 -13.72
N ILE A 81 6.91 20.25 -12.53
CA ILE A 81 6.13 19.93 -11.32
C ILE A 81 5.11 21.04 -11.01
N VAL A 82 3.87 20.66 -10.72
CA VAL A 82 2.80 21.60 -10.31
C VAL A 82 2.96 21.96 -8.83
N LYS A 83 3.71 23.02 -8.58
CA LYS A 83 4.19 23.40 -7.24
C LYS A 83 3.09 23.63 -6.20
N ARG A 84 1.93 24.19 -6.61
CA ARG A 84 0.82 24.47 -5.70
C ARG A 84 0.17 23.21 -5.10
N LEU A 85 0.38 22.05 -5.73
CA LEU A 85 -0.16 20.75 -5.29
C LEU A 85 0.85 19.95 -4.50
N LEU A 86 2.13 20.34 -4.47
CA LEU A 86 3.13 19.62 -3.68
C LEU A 86 2.73 19.59 -2.20
N PHE A 87 2.99 18.46 -1.59
CA PHE A 87 2.89 18.35 -0.14
C PHE A 87 3.88 19.30 0.55
N GLU A 88 3.45 20.03 1.56
CA GLU A 88 4.18 21.16 2.17
C GLU A 88 5.60 20.83 2.66
N GLU A 89 5.87 19.57 2.99
CA GLU A 89 7.22 19.13 3.40
C GLU A 89 8.19 18.99 2.21
N PHE A 90 7.69 19.08 0.96
CA PHE A 90 8.50 19.06 -0.24
C PHE A 90 8.83 20.47 -0.69
N THR A 91 9.95 21.02 -0.23
CA THR A 91 10.45 22.28 -0.75
C THR A 91 11.10 22.09 -2.12
N MET A 92 11.15 23.14 -2.93
CA MET A 92 11.54 23.10 -4.34
C MET A 92 12.97 22.65 -4.62
N ASP A 93 13.85 22.72 -3.63
CA ASP A 93 15.26 22.37 -3.76
C ASP A 93 15.58 20.94 -3.23
N ASP A 94 14.61 20.32 -2.52
CA ASP A 94 14.71 19.00 -1.96
C ASP A 94 13.44 18.21 -2.27
N ILE A 95 13.32 17.64 -3.47
CA ILE A 95 12.30 16.63 -3.73
C ILE A 95 12.74 15.37 -2.97
N LYS A 96 12.34 15.32 -1.72
CA LYS A 96 12.58 14.16 -0.86
C LYS A 96 11.68 13.02 -1.31
N SER A 97 12.23 11.83 -1.36
CA SER A 97 11.41 10.64 -1.54
C SER A 97 10.41 10.56 -0.37
N LEU A 98 9.28 9.88 -0.58
CA LEU A 98 8.28 9.65 0.47
C LEU A 98 8.93 9.17 1.79
N LYS A 99 9.98 8.34 1.69
CA LYS A 99 10.75 7.80 2.83
C LYS A 99 11.47 8.86 3.66
N GLU A 100 11.73 10.03 3.09
CA GLU A 100 12.49 11.10 3.72
C GLU A 100 11.61 12.14 4.42
N THR A 101 10.28 12.06 4.27
CA THR A 101 9.36 12.92 5.02
C THR A 101 9.41 12.60 6.53
N ASP A 102 9.18 13.60 7.37
CA ASP A 102 9.23 13.44 8.82
C ASP A 102 8.23 12.40 9.34
N PHE A 103 7.10 12.25 8.65
CA PHE A 103 6.10 11.23 8.95
C PHE A 103 6.65 9.81 8.72
N TYR A 104 7.28 9.55 7.56
CA TYR A 104 7.78 8.20 7.23
C TYR A 104 9.13 7.86 7.86
N LYS A 105 10.01 8.83 8.09
CA LYS A 105 11.30 8.62 8.79
C LYS A 105 11.16 7.97 10.16
N LYS A 106 10.06 8.27 10.86
CA LYS A 106 9.78 7.76 12.19
C LYS A 106 9.02 6.43 12.18
N GLN A 107 8.68 5.88 11.02
CA GLN A 107 7.91 4.65 10.87
C GLN A 107 8.81 3.50 10.40
N HIS A 108 8.61 2.34 11.02
CA HIS A 108 9.18 1.08 10.56
C HIS A 108 8.04 0.19 10.03
N ARG A 109 7.72 0.33 8.74
CA ARG A 109 6.64 -0.42 8.10
C ARG A 109 7.09 -1.84 7.79
N VAL A 110 6.45 -2.84 8.39
CA VAL A 110 6.68 -4.26 8.14
C VAL A 110 5.57 -4.80 7.23
N ALA A 111 4.33 -4.81 7.68
CA ALA A 111 3.20 -5.31 6.91
C ALA A 111 2.89 -4.44 5.67
N LEU A 112 2.99 -3.12 5.80
CA LEU A 112 2.71 -2.15 4.74
C LEU A 112 3.95 -1.72 3.94
N ARG A 113 5.05 -2.50 3.98
CA ARG A 113 6.31 -2.12 3.32
C ARG A 113 6.17 -1.86 1.82
N ASN A 114 5.29 -2.58 1.15
CA ASN A 114 5.05 -2.50 -0.29
C ASN A 114 3.91 -1.53 -0.66
N CYS A 115 3.20 -0.98 0.34
CA CYS A 115 2.10 -0.05 0.11
C CYS A 115 2.64 1.26 -0.48
N GLY A 116 2.11 1.66 -1.63
CA GLY A 116 2.60 2.81 -2.40
C GLY A 116 3.91 2.55 -3.16
N VAL A 117 4.34 1.29 -3.30
CA VAL A 117 5.55 0.89 -4.03
C VAL A 117 5.21 0.00 -5.23
N ILE A 118 4.31 -0.98 -5.03
CA ILE A 118 3.89 -1.91 -6.07
C ILE A 118 2.43 -1.70 -6.44
N ASP A 119 2.04 -2.22 -7.60
CA ASP A 119 0.66 -2.39 -8.00
C ASP A 119 0.05 -3.56 -7.21
N PRO A 120 -0.94 -3.32 -6.31
CA PRO A 120 -1.49 -4.37 -5.46
C PRO A 120 -2.32 -5.41 -6.23
N GLU A 121 -2.71 -5.12 -7.48
CA GLU A 121 -3.44 -6.03 -8.35
C GLU A 121 -2.51 -6.83 -9.30
N ASN A 122 -1.19 -6.59 -9.24
CA ASN A 122 -0.20 -7.25 -10.07
C ASN A 122 0.62 -8.28 -9.26
N ILE A 123 0.27 -9.57 -9.42
CA ILE A 123 0.95 -10.66 -8.72
C ILE A 123 2.46 -10.74 -9.05
N ASN A 124 2.87 -10.38 -10.26
CA ASN A 124 4.28 -10.42 -10.66
C ASN A 124 5.11 -9.39 -9.89
N GLU A 125 4.56 -8.20 -9.65
CA GLU A 125 5.21 -7.20 -8.80
C GLU A 125 5.32 -7.69 -7.35
N TYR A 126 4.25 -8.32 -6.81
CA TYR A 126 4.30 -8.91 -5.47
C TYR A 126 5.38 -9.98 -5.35
N ILE A 127 5.50 -10.87 -6.33
CA ILE A 127 6.53 -11.92 -6.36
C ILE A 127 7.94 -11.30 -6.48
N ALA A 128 8.12 -10.26 -7.30
CA ALA A 128 9.40 -9.57 -7.44
C ALA A 128 9.89 -8.91 -6.12
N TYR A 129 8.95 -8.62 -5.20
CA TYR A 129 9.23 -8.11 -3.85
C TYR A 129 9.12 -9.20 -2.75
N ASP A 130 9.57 -10.41 -3.06
CA ASP A 130 9.60 -11.59 -2.17
C ASP A 130 8.21 -12.11 -1.75
N GLY A 131 7.16 -11.76 -2.49
CA GLY A 131 5.84 -12.30 -2.27
C GLY A 131 5.85 -13.84 -2.39
N TYR A 132 5.19 -14.52 -1.47
CA TYR A 132 5.15 -15.98 -1.34
C TYR A 132 6.48 -16.68 -1.04
N ALA A 133 7.61 -15.98 -0.91
CA ALA A 133 8.90 -16.60 -0.60
C ALA A 133 8.85 -17.39 0.73
N ALA A 134 8.22 -16.82 1.77
CA ALA A 134 8.04 -17.51 3.04
C ALA A 134 7.13 -18.74 2.92
N LEU A 135 6.06 -18.67 2.11
CA LEU A 135 5.19 -19.80 1.85
C LEU A 135 5.94 -20.93 1.13
N ALA A 136 6.70 -20.61 0.08
CA ALA A 136 7.51 -21.57 -0.65
C ALA A 136 8.48 -22.28 0.30
N LYS A 137 9.16 -21.54 1.16
CA LYS A 137 10.05 -22.08 2.18
C LYS A 137 9.33 -23.00 3.16
N CYS A 138 8.14 -22.62 3.65
CA CYS A 138 7.35 -23.46 4.54
C CYS A 138 6.95 -24.79 3.88
N LEU A 139 6.61 -24.76 2.60
CA LEU A 139 6.16 -25.95 1.87
C LEU A 139 7.30 -26.91 1.49
N SER A 140 8.53 -26.40 1.31
CA SER A 140 9.68 -27.18 0.85
C SER A 140 10.65 -27.60 1.96
N GLU A 141 10.76 -26.81 3.03
CA GLU A 141 11.83 -26.99 4.03
C GLU A 141 11.32 -27.36 5.43
N TYR A 142 10.05 -27.09 5.75
CA TYR A 142 9.55 -27.23 7.12
C TYR A 142 8.36 -28.19 7.21
N THR A 143 8.29 -28.91 8.32
CA THR A 143 7.09 -29.61 8.76
C THR A 143 6.07 -28.63 9.38
N PRO A 144 4.78 -28.96 9.42
CA PRO A 144 3.78 -28.12 10.12
C PRO A 144 4.13 -27.80 11.58
N ALA A 145 4.72 -28.76 12.30
CA ALA A 145 5.14 -28.56 13.68
C ALA A 145 6.26 -27.50 13.78
N GLN A 146 7.28 -27.58 12.93
CA GLN A 146 8.36 -26.61 12.89
C GLN A 146 7.86 -25.19 12.55
N VAL A 147 6.88 -25.06 11.66
CA VAL A 147 6.27 -23.76 11.36
C VAL A 147 5.58 -23.19 12.60
N ILE A 148 4.85 -24.02 13.36
CA ILE A 148 4.20 -23.62 14.62
C ILE A 148 5.24 -23.19 15.66
N ASP A 149 6.35 -23.92 15.77
CA ASP A 149 7.42 -23.60 16.70
C ASP A 149 8.07 -22.24 16.35
N ILE A 150 8.41 -22.02 15.08
CA ILE A 150 8.96 -20.74 14.59
C ILE A 150 8.03 -19.56 14.93
N ILE A 151 6.72 -19.71 14.66
CA ILE A 151 5.74 -18.65 14.96
C ILE A 151 5.60 -18.45 16.47
N SER A 152 5.69 -19.52 17.27
CA SER A 152 5.66 -19.42 18.74
C SER A 152 6.89 -18.69 19.30
N GLU A 153 8.07 -19.03 18.82
CA GLU A 153 9.34 -18.40 19.20
C GLU A 153 9.43 -16.93 18.78
N SER A 154 8.81 -16.57 17.64
CA SER A 154 8.75 -15.17 17.17
C SER A 154 7.96 -14.25 18.11
N GLY A 155 7.14 -14.82 18.98
CA GLY A 155 6.28 -14.05 19.88
C GLY A 155 5.14 -13.32 19.17
N LEU A 156 4.85 -13.63 17.91
CA LEU A 156 3.74 -13.04 17.16
C LEU A 156 2.40 -13.23 17.88
N ARG A 157 1.65 -12.14 17.98
CA ARG A 157 0.32 -12.11 18.61
C ARG A 157 -0.73 -11.61 17.64
N GLY A 158 -2.00 -11.95 17.91
CA GLY A 158 -3.13 -11.41 17.19
C GLY A 158 -3.21 -9.88 17.28
N ARG A 159 -3.69 -9.24 16.22
CA ARG A 159 -3.84 -7.78 16.10
C ARG A 159 -5.27 -7.29 16.28
N GLY A 160 -6.26 -8.19 16.40
CA GLY A 160 -7.66 -7.85 16.65
C GLY A 160 -7.97 -7.43 18.08
N GLY A 161 -7.05 -6.76 18.79
CA GLY A 161 -7.24 -6.21 20.15
C GLY A 161 -6.90 -7.17 21.29
N GLY A 162 -7.17 -8.47 21.16
CA GLY A 162 -6.95 -9.47 22.24
C GLY A 162 -5.52 -9.94 22.43
N GLY A 163 -4.63 -9.75 21.47
CA GLY A 163 -3.22 -10.08 21.54
C GLY A 163 -2.93 -11.56 21.83
N PHE A 164 -3.80 -12.49 21.41
CA PHE A 164 -3.61 -13.91 21.66
C PHE A 164 -2.39 -14.46 20.93
N PRO A 165 -1.54 -15.31 21.55
CA PRO A 165 -0.34 -15.86 20.91
C PRO A 165 -0.68 -16.68 19.67
N THR A 166 -0.17 -16.27 18.51
CA THR A 166 -0.52 -16.86 17.19
C THR A 166 -0.08 -18.33 17.10
N GLY A 167 1.14 -18.65 17.51
CA GLY A 167 1.64 -20.04 17.50
C GLY A 167 0.81 -20.98 18.36
N LYS A 168 0.34 -20.51 19.54
CA LYS A 168 -0.56 -21.28 20.39
C LYS A 168 -1.92 -21.53 19.75
N LYS A 169 -2.48 -20.54 19.06
CA LYS A 169 -3.72 -20.70 18.29
C LYS A 169 -3.55 -21.74 17.19
N TRP A 170 -2.45 -21.71 16.48
CA TRP A 170 -2.13 -22.68 15.43
C TRP A 170 -1.93 -24.08 15.97
N SER A 171 -1.26 -24.25 17.14
CA SER A 171 -1.09 -25.56 17.76
C SER A 171 -2.43 -26.20 18.14
N PHE A 172 -3.41 -25.44 18.63
CA PHE A 172 -4.75 -25.94 18.93
C PHE A 172 -5.48 -26.42 17.66
N THR A 173 -5.35 -25.67 16.57
CA THR A 173 -5.96 -26.07 15.28
C THR A 173 -5.26 -27.29 14.69
N ALA A 174 -3.94 -27.38 14.78
CA ALA A 174 -3.17 -28.50 14.29
C ALA A 174 -3.51 -29.82 15.03
N ALA A 175 -3.81 -29.74 16.31
CA ALA A 175 -4.20 -30.89 17.14
C ALA A 175 -5.58 -31.49 16.78
N GLN A 176 -6.41 -30.74 16.06
CA GLN A 176 -7.73 -31.25 15.67
C GLN A 176 -7.60 -32.26 14.55
N LYS A 177 -8.30 -33.42 14.74
CA LYS A 177 -8.39 -34.46 13.73
C LYS A 177 -9.51 -34.11 12.74
N SER A 178 -9.13 -33.71 11.53
CA SER A 178 -10.05 -33.41 10.44
C SER A 178 -9.37 -33.72 9.11
N GLU A 179 -10.12 -34.32 8.17
CA GLU A 179 -9.65 -34.57 6.81
C GLU A 179 -9.45 -33.26 6.03
N GLN A 180 -10.33 -32.28 6.25
CA GLN A 180 -10.27 -30.95 5.62
C GLN A 180 -10.03 -29.88 6.68
N LYS A 181 -9.07 -28.99 6.41
CA LYS A 181 -8.79 -27.80 7.22
C LYS A 181 -8.93 -26.56 6.35
N TYR A 182 -9.37 -25.46 6.95
CA TYR A 182 -9.60 -24.19 6.27
C TYR A 182 -8.74 -23.10 6.90
N VAL A 183 -8.22 -22.20 6.06
CA VAL A 183 -7.59 -20.97 6.50
C VAL A 183 -8.54 -19.83 6.15
N VAL A 184 -8.90 -19.03 7.15
CA VAL A 184 -9.76 -17.85 6.99
C VAL A 184 -8.96 -16.62 7.40
N CYS A 185 -8.81 -15.68 6.48
CA CYS A 185 -8.24 -14.37 6.78
C CYS A 185 -9.38 -13.43 7.19
N ASN A 186 -9.33 -12.92 8.43
CA ASN A 186 -10.15 -11.80 8.83
C ASN A 186 -9.34 -10.53 8.58
N ALA A 187 -9.78 -9.74 7.61
CA ALA A 187 -9.16 -8.47 7.21
C ALA A 187 -10.09 -7.27 7.47
N ASP A 188 -11.00 -7.41 8.44
CA ASP A 188 -11.88 -6.32 8.89
C ASP A 188 -11.24 -5.56 10.06
N GLU A 189 -11.21 -4.25 9.98
CA GLU A 189 -10.72 -3.33 11.02
C GLU A 189 -11.88 -2.69 11.82
N GLY A 190 -12.96 -3.42 12.03
CA GLY A 190 -14.17 -2.95 12.71
C GLY A 190 -14.02 -2.71 14.22
N ASP A 191 -13.07 -3.36 14.88
CA ASP A 191 -12.80 -3.22 16.31
C ASP A 191 -11.97 -1.95 16.59
N PRO A 192 -12.43 -1.03 17.46
CA PRO A 192 -11.66 0.16 17.84
C PRO A 192 -10.24 -0.11 18.38
N GLY A 193 -10.01 -1.30 18.95
CA GLY A 193 -8.70 -1.73 19.43
C GLY A 193 -7.78 -2.32 18.36
N ALA A 194 -8.26 -2.51 17.15
CA ALA A 194 -7.58 -3.24 16.06
C ALA A 194 -7.08 -2.34 14.92
N PHE A 195 -6.93 -1.04 15.15
CA PHE A 195 -6.51 -0.07 14.12
C PHE A 195 -5.08 -0.29 13.58
N MET A 196 -4.39 -1.29 14.04
CA MET A 196 -3.02 -1.67 13.64
C MET A 196 -2.97 -2.83 12.64
N ASP A 197 -4.12 -3.36 12.23
CA ASP A 197 -4.22 -4.53 11.33
C ASP A 197 -3.85 -4.24 9.88
#